data_52b3671239e6554be7ac28f49a06eaea
#
_entry.id   52b3671239e6554be7ac28f49a06eaea
#
_cell.length_a   1.000
_cell.length_b   1.000
_cell.length_c   1.000
_cell.angle_alpha   90.00
_cell.angle_beta   90.00
_cell.angle_gamma   90.00
#
_symmetry.space_group_name_H-M   'P 1'
#
loop_
_entity.id
_entity.type
_entity.pdbx_description
1 polymer ?
#
loop_
_entity_poly.entity_id
_entity_poly.type
_entity_poly.pdbx_seq_one_letter_code
_entity_poly.pdbx_strand_id
1 'polypeptide(L)'
;MKQEVILVLDCGATNVRAIAVNRQGKIVARASTPNASDIAMENNTWHQWSLDAILQRFADCCRQINSELTECHIRGIAVTTFGVDGALVDKQGNLLYPIISWKCPRTAAVMDNIERLISAQRLQAISGVGAFSFNTLYKLVWLKENHPQLLERAHAWLFISSLINHRLTGEFTTDITMAGTSQMLDIQQRDFSPQILQATGIPRRLFPRLVEAGEQIGTLQNSAAAMLGLPVGIPVISAGHDTQFALFGAGAEQNEPVLSSGTWEILMVRSAQVDTSLLSQYAGSTCELDSQAGLYNPGMQWLASGVLEWVRKLFWTAETPWQMLIEEARLIAPGADGVKMQCDLLSCQNAGWQGVTLNTTRGHFYRAALEGLTAQLQRNLQMLGKIGHFKASELLLVGGGSRNTLWNQIKANMLDIPVKVLDDAETTVAGAALFGWYGVGEFNSPEEARAQIHYQYRYFYPQTEPEFIEEV
;
A
#
# COMPACT_ATOMS: atom_id res chain seq x y z
N MET A 1 -10.75 -35.76 2.20
CA MET A 1 -9.86 -35.05 1.28
C MET A 1 -9.22 -33.92 2.07
N LYS A 2 -7.91 -33.65 1.86
CA LYS A 2 -7.23 -32.50 2.50
C LYS A 2 -7.86 -31.19 2.02
N GLN A 3 -7.90 -30.19 2.89
CA GLN A 3 -8.39 -28.86 2.54
C GLN A 3 -7.41 -28.19 1.57
N GLU A 4 -7.92 -27.67 0.45
CA GLU A 4 -7.11 -26.94 -0.52
C GLU A 4 -6.90 -25.49 -0.08
N VAL A 5 -5.67 -24.99 -0.21
CA VAL A 5 -5.29 -23.63 0.20
C VAL A 5 -4.28 -23.00 -0.79
N ILE A 6 -4.30 -21.67 -0.85
CA ILE A 6 -3.17 -20.87 -1.32
C ILE A 6 -2.36 -20.44 -0.10
N LEU A 7 -1.06 -20.64 -0.16
CA LEU A 7 -0.13 -20.13 0.84
C LEU A 7 0.36 -18.75 0.42
N VAL A 8 0.00 -17.72 1.15
CA VAL A 8 0.49 -16.36 0.95
C VAL A 8 1.71 -16.14 1.83
N LEU A 9 2.82 -15.78 1.20
CA LEU A 9 4.04 -15.32 1.86
C LEU A 9 4.06 -13.79 1.76
N ASP A 10 3.80 -13.13 2.88
CA ASP A 10 3.66 -11.68 2.95
C ASP A 10 4.85 -11.05 3.68
N CYS A 11 5.63 -10.27 2.96
CA CYS A 11 6.77 -9.51 3.47
C CYS A 11 6.39 -8.06 3.73
N GLY A 12 5.87 -7.78 4.91
CA GLY A 12 5.63 -6.42 5.37
C GLY A 12 6.88 -5.78 5.98
N ALA A 13 6.86 -4.45 6.14
CA ALA A 13 7.97 -3.71 6.74
C ALA A 13 8.18 -3.99 8.24
N THR A 14 7.14 -4.44 8.93
CA THR A 14 7.14 -4.70 10.38
C THR A 14 6.96 -6.18 10.72
N ASN A 15 6.40 -6.96 9.80
CA ASN A 15 6.16 -8.38 9.98
C ASN A 15 6.35 -9.14 8.67
N VAL A 16 6.90 -10.33 8.78
CA VAL A 16 6.87 -11.37 7.75
C VAL A 16 5.83 -12.40 8.16
N ARG A 17 4.96 -12.82 7.24
CA ARG A 17 3.85 -13.72 7.56
C ARG A 17 3.75 -14.86 6.55
N ALA A 18 3.30 -16.03 7.01
CA ALA A 18 2.85 -17.14 6.18
C ALA A 18 1.40 -17.46 6.54
N ILE A 19 0.50 -17.36 5.57
CA ILE A 19 -0.94 -17.46 5.80
C ILE A 19 -1.56 -18.34 4.74
N ALA A 20 -2.22 -19.44 5.17
CA ALA A 20 -2.94 -20.35 4.30
C ALA A 20 -4.41 -19.94 4.21
N VAL A 21 -4.91 -19.74 2.99
CA VAL A 21 -6.25 -19.25 2.70
C VAL A 21 -6.99 -20.20 1.78
N ASN A 22 -8.19 -20.62 2.15
CA ASN A 22 -9.02 -21.49 1.35
C ASN A 22 -9.79 -20.75 0.24
N ARG A 23 -10.55 -21.45 -0.58
CA ARG A 23 -11.33 -20.89 -1.70
C ARG A 23 -12.35 -19.84 -1.29
N GLN A 24 -12.87 -19.91 -0.07
CA GLN A 24 -13.85 -18.97 0.48
C GLN A 24 -13.21 -17.76 1.15
N GLY A 25 -11.87 -17.60 1.01
CA GLY A 25 -11.12 -16.51 1.64
C GLY A 25 -10.90 -16.68 3.15
N LYS A 26 -11.24 -17.86 3.71
CA LYS A 26 -11.04 -18.14 5.14
C LYS A 26 -9.59 -18.51 5.39
N ILE A 27 -9.00 -17.89 6.40
CA ILE A 27 -7.68 -18.23 6.91
C ILE A 27 -7.76 -19.57 7.65
N VAL A 28 -6.96 -20.54 7.19
CA VAL A 28 -6.86 -21.90 7.76
C VAL A 28 -5.72 -21.97 8.77
N ALA A 29 -4.60 -21.34 8.44
CA ALA A 29 -3.43 -21.27 9.32
C ALA A 29 -2.70 -19.95 9.09
N ARG A 30 -2.06 -19.42 10.14
CA ARG A 30 -1.25 -18.21 10.04
C ARG A 30 -0.13 -18.18 11.05
N ALA A 31 1.02 -17.64 10.64
CA ALA A 31 2.12 -17.28 11.51
C ALA A 31 2.67 -15.92 11.11
N SER A 32 3.27 -15.24 12.08
CA SER A 32 3.88 -13.93 11.89
C SER A 32 5.17 -13.85 12.70
N THR A 33 6.19 -13.24 12.10
CA THR A 33 7.48 -12.97 12.75
C THR A 33 7.83 -11.50 12.53
N PRO A 34 8.30 -10.77 13.57
CA PRO A 34 8.70 -9.38 13.42
C PRO A 34 9.76 -9.18 12.34
N ASN A 35 9.64 -8.10 11.58
CA ASN A 35 10.57 -7.68 10.54
C ASN A 35 11.08 -6.27 10.82
N ALA A 36 12.35 -6.02 10.48
CA ALA A 36 12.97 -4.69 10.57
C ALA A 36 14.09 -4.57 9.55
N SER A 37 14.36 -3.34 9.10
CA SER A 37 15.56 -3.02 8.34
C SER A 37 16.77 -2.96 9.26
N ASP A 38 17.93 -3.36 8.73
CA ASP A 38 19.21 -3.24 9.40
C ASP A 38 19.82 -1.86 9.14
N ILE A 39 20.71 -1.42 10.03
CA ILE A 39 21.54 -0.24 9.84
C ILE A 39 22.80 -0.65 9.09
N ALA A 40 23.16 0.07 8.04
CA ALA A 40 24.37 -0.19 7.29
C ALA A 40 25.63 0.12 8.10
N MET A 41 26.67 -0.69 7.95
CA MET A 41 27.92 -0.50 8.70
C MET A 41 28.65 0.79 8.30
N GLU A 42 28.48 1.22 7.05
CA GLU A 42 29.16 2.41 6.49
C GLU A 42 28.55 3.73 6.99
N ASN A 43 27.27 3.70 7.39
CA ASN A 43 26.57 4.91 7.82
C ASN A 43 25.38 4.54 8.71
N ASN A 44 25.38 5.06 9.93
CA ASN A 44 24.36 4.77 10.95
C ASN A 44 22.95 5.33 10.65
N THR A 45 22.81 6.13 9.59
CA THR A 45 21.50 6.62 9.10
C THR A 45 20.97 5.80 7.92
N TRP A 46 21.78 4.90 7.36
CA TRP A 46 21.40 4.12 6.20
C TRP A 46 20.72 2.82 6.60
N HIS A 47 19.59 2.57 5.98
CA HIS A 47 18.77 1.39 6.21
C HIS A 47 18.84 0.43 5.02
N GLN A 48 18.90 -0.87 5.31
CA GLN A 48 18.93 -1.94 4.32
C GLN A 48 18.15 -3.15 4.78
N TRP A 49 17.74 -4.00 3.83
CA TRP A 49 17.09 -5.28 4.13
C TRP A 49 18.06 -6.44 3.93
N SER A 50 17.97 -7.44 4.81
CA SER A 50 18.64 -8.73 4.62
C SER A 50 17.66 -9.71 3.96
N LEU A 51 17.94 -10.13 2.73
CA LEU A 51 17.13 -11.14 2.04
C LEU A 51 17.15 -12.48 2.80
N ASP A 52 18.33 -12.89 3.27
CA ASP A 52 18.48 -14.16 3.99
C ASP A 52 17.67 -14.15 5.30
N ALA A 53 17.66 -13.02 6.01
CA ALA A 53 16.85 -12.87 7.22
C ALA A 53 15.34 -12.93 6.92
N ILE A 54 14.89 -12.32 5.83
CA ILE A 54 13.49 -12.39 5.38
C ILE A 54 13.11 -13.84 5.04
N LEU A 55 13.95 -14.53 4.28
CA LEU A 55 13.71 -15.94 3.92
C LEU A 55 13.70 -16.85 5.16
N GLN A 56 14.59 -16.60 6.12
CA GLN A 56 14.59 -17.34 7.39
C GLN A 56 13.30 -17.11 8.18
N ARG A 57 12.78 -15.86 8.20
CA ARG A 57 11.48 -15.54 8.84
C ARG A 57 10.32 -16.27 8.16
N PHE A 58 10.31 -16.40 6.83
CA PHE A 58 9.33 -17.22 6.13
C PHE A 58 9.43 -18.69 6.52
N ALA A 59 10.64 -19.23 6.61
CA ALA A 59 10.87 -20.60 7.07
C ALA A 59 10.37 -20.80 8.51
N ASP A 60 10.61 -19.84 9.40
CA ASP A 60 10.14 -19.88 10.77
C ASP A 60 8.61 -19.85 10.84
N CYS A 61 7.97 -19.00 10.04
CA CYS A 61 6.50 -18.93 9.95
C CYS A 61 5.93 -20.27 9.43
N CYS A 62 6.48 -20.83 8.37
CA CYS A 62 6.02 -22.12 7.83
C CYS A 62 6.18 -23.26 8.85
N ARG A 63 7.27 -23.26 9.64
CA ARG A 63 7.46 -24.25 10.71
C ARG A 63 6.44 -24.11 11.84
N GLN A 64 6.06 -22.86 12.20
CA GLN A 64 5.06 -22.62 13.24
C GLN A 64 3.69 -23.19 12.89
N ILE A 65 3.32 -23.21 11.61
CA ILE A 65 2.03 -23.72 11.11
C ILE A 65 2.15 -25.06 10.39
N ASN A 66 3.26 -25.78 10.60
CA ASN A 66 3.53 -27.02 9.86
C ASN A 66 2.47 -28.09 10.11
N SER A 67 1.92 -28.20 11.32
CA SER A 67 0.85 -29.14 11.65
C SER A 67 -0.40 -28.91 10.78
N GLU A 68 -0.81 -27.67 10.64
CA GLU A 68 -1.97 -27.27 9.83
C GLU A 68 -1.67 -27.45 8.34
N LEU A 69 -0.47 -27.08 7.88
CA LEU A 69 -0.07 -27.21 6.47
C LEU A 69 0.01 -28.67 6.02
N THR A 70 0.40 -29.60 6.89
CA THR A 70 0.42 -31.04 6.56
C THR A 70 -0.97 -31.62 6.35
N GLU A 71 -2.00 -31.03 6.96
CA GLU A 71 -3.40 -31.39 6.76
C GLU A 71 -4.02 -30.72 5.52
N CYS A 72 -3.30 -29.79 4.88
CA CYS A 72 -3.74 -29.08 3.69
C CYS A 72 -3.11 -29.64 2.41
N HIS A 73 -3.75 -29.35 1.28
CA HIS A 73 -3.17 -29.44 -0.05
C HIS A 73 -2.89 -28.01 -0.56
N ILE A 74 -1.61 -27.62 -0.59
CA ILE A 74 -1.19 -26.29 -1.05
C ILE A 74 -1.22 -26.29 -2.59
N ARG A 75 -2.20 -25.56 -3.16
CA ARG A 75 -2.40 -25.47 -4.61
C ARG A 75 -1.44 -24.49 -5.27
N GLY A 76 -0.99 -23.48 -4.54
CA GLY A 76 -0.07 -22.46 -5.02
C GLY A 76 0.49 -21.62 -3.89
N ILE A 77 1.58 -20.92 -4.19
CA ILE A 77 2.21 -19.92 -3.33
C ILE A 77 2.11 -18.57 -4.03
N ALA A 78 1.70 -17.53 -3.32
CA ALA A 78 1.72 -16.14 -3.78
C ALA A 78 2.57 -15.29 -2.84
N VAL A 79 3.48 -14.48 -3.41
CA VAL A 79 4.37 -13.59 -2.64
C VAL A 79 3.91 -12.16 -2.79
N THR A 80 3.62 -11.49 -1.68
CA THR A 80 3.32 -10.05 -1.64
C THR A 80 4.30 -9.34 -0.74
N THR A 81 4.66 -8.10 -1.08
CA THR A 81 5.67 -7.32 -0.37
C THR A 81 5.33 -5.84 -0.38
N PHE A 82 6.00 -5.08 0.48
CA PHE A 82 6.08 -3.62 0.28
C PHE A 82 6.75 -3.30 -1.07
N GLY A 83 6.47 -2.13 -1.62
CA GLY A 83 6.94 -1.67 -2.92
C GLY A 83 8.37 -1.12 -2.94
N VAL A 84 8.80 -0.67 -4.07
CA VAL A 84 9.96 0.17 -4.41
C VAL A 84 11.35 -0.39 -4.15
N ASP A 85 11.52 -1.36 -3.25
CA ASP A 85 12.82 -1.91 -2.86
C ASP A 85 13.24 -3.08 -3.75
N GLY A 86 14.53 -3.23 -3.95
CA GLY A 86 15.11 -4.29 -4.75
C GLY A 86 16.62 -4.25 -4.74
N ALA A 87 17.25 -5.07 -5.56
CA ALA A 87 18.69 -5.15 -5.67
C ALA A 87 19.16 -5.55 -7.08
N LEU A 88 20.39 -5.13 -7.41
CA LEU A 88 21.16 -5.68 -8.53
C LEU A 88 21.67 -7.07 -8.18
N VAL A 89 21.50 -8.02 -9.10
CA VAL A 89 21.91 -9.41 -8.91
C VAL A 89 22.78 -9.90 -10.08
N ASP A 90 23.62 -10.90 -9.80
CA ASP A 90 24.37 -11.63 -10.82
C ASP A 90 23.49 -12.72 -11.52
N LYS A 91 24.09 -13.51 -12.42
CA LYS A 91 23.41 -14.58 -13.17
C LYS A 91 22.91 -15.73 -12.27
N GLN A 92 23.43 -15.85 -11.07
CA GLN A 92 23.01 -16.83 -10.07
C GLN A 92 21.96 -16.25 -9.10
N GLY A 93 21.62 -14.98 -9.23
CA GLY A 93 20.70 -14.27 -8.34
C GLY A 93 21.32 -13.82 -7.02
N ASN A 94 22.66 -13.82 -6.91
CA ASN A 94 23.33 -13.28 -5.73
C ASN A 94 23.32 -11.75 -5.76
N LEU A 95 23.11 -11.15 -4.60
CA LEU A 95 23.11 -9.68 -4.47
C LEU A 95 24.49 -9.12 -4.75
N LEU A 96 24.57 -8.11 -5.62
CA LEU A 96 25.78 -7.34 -5.89
C LEU A 96 25.95 -6.13 -4.96
N TYR A 97 24.87 -5.72 -4.33
CA TYR A 97 24.79 -4.65 -3.34
C TYR A 97 23.63 -4.92 -2.36
N PRO A 98 23.70 -4.47 -1.09
CA PRO A 98 22.60 -4.61 -0.17
C PRO A 98 21.30 -4.00 -0.68
N ILE A 99 20.14 -4.55 -0.27
CA ILE A 99 18.85 -4.01 -0.63
C ILE A 99 18.63 -2.69 0.14
N ILE A 100 18.67 -1.56 -0.57
CA ILE A 100 18.43 -0.24 0.00
C ILE A 100 16.97 -0.14 0.44
N SER A 101 16.74 0.05 1.74
CA SER A 101 15.38 0.18 2.28
C SER A 101 14.74 1.51 1.88
N TRP A 102 13.43 1.49 1.67
CA TRP A 102 12.64 2.71 1.49
C TRP A 102 12.74 3.71 2.65
N LYS A 103 13.15 3.25 3.83
CA LYS A 103 13.43 4.09 5.00
C LYS A 103 14.77 4.82 4.92
N CYS A 104 15.64 4.44 3.97
CA CYS A 104 16.99 4.97 3.88
C CYS A 104 16.99 6.38 3.27
N PRO A 105 17.61 7.38 3.92
CA PRO A 105 17.60 8.76 3.43
C PRO A 105 18.61 9.04 2.30
N ARG A 106 19.50 8.06 1.95
CA ARG A 106 20.61 8.30 1.00
C ARG A 106 20.18 8.75 -0.39
N THR A 107 18.96 8.47 -0.79
CA THR A 107 18.40 8.78 -2.11
C THR A 107 17.71 10.15 -2.18
N ALA A 108 17.52 10.83 -1.06
CA ALA A 108 16.85 12.13 -1.02
C ALA A 108 17.55 13.18 -1.92
N ALA A 109 18.89 13.27 -1.84
CA ALA A 109 19.65 14.20 -2.67
C ALA A 109 19.56 13.88 -4.18
N VAL A 110 19.37 12.61 -4.55
CA VAL A 110 19.16 12.23 -5.96
C VAL A 110 17.80 12.75 -6.43
N MET A 111 16.76 12.59 -5.63
CA MET A 111 15.42 13.12 -5.92
C MET A 111 15.45 14.63 -6.08
N ASP A 112 16.08 15.34 -5.15
CA ASP A 112 16.18 16.81 -5.17
C ASP A 112 16.88 17.36 -6.43
N ASN A 113 17.76 16.55 -7.01
CA ASN A 113 18.54 16.91 -8.20
C ASN A 113 18.09 16.21 -9.49
N ILE A 114 16.92 15.58 -9.51
CA ILE A 114 16.46 14.78 -10.66
C ILE A 114 16.22 15.64 -11.92
N GLU A 115 15.90 16.92 -11.74
CA GLU A 115 15.67 17.88 -12.85
C GLU A 115 16.85 17.96 -13.81
N ARG A 116 18.08 17.66 -13.39
CA ARG A 116 19.27 17.59 -14.26
C ARG A 116 19.22 16.48 -15.30
N LEU A 117 18.39 15.45 -15.08
CA LEU A 117 18.22 14.28 -15.96
C LEU A 117 16.89 14.31 -16.70
N ILE A 118 15.81 14.55 -15.99
CA ILE A 118 14.45 14.61 -16.50
C ILE A 118 13.61 15.47 -15.55
N SER A 119 12.69 16.30 -16.09
CA SER A 119 11.83 17.10 -15.21
C SER A 119 10.91 16.22 -14.36
N ALA A 120 10.71 16.59 -13.10
CA ALA A 120 9.83 15.89 -12.18
C ALA A 120 8.41 15.79 -12.73
N GLN A 121 7.89 16.86 -13.35
CA GLN A 121 6.59 16.85 -14.01
C GLN A 121 6.52 15.82 -15.14
N ARG A 122 7.55 15.76 -16.01
CA ARG A 122 7.57 14.81 -17.12
C ARG A 122 7.67 13.36 -16.61
N LEU A 123 8.49 13.16 -15.60
CA LEU A 123 8.67 11.86 -14.94
C LEU A 123 7.34 11.33 -14.37
N GLN A 124 6.59 12.17 -13.68
CA GLN A 124 5.27 11.79 -13.16
C GLN A 124 4.23 11.62 -14.28
N ALA A 125 4.26 12.45 -15.32
CA ALA A 125 3.33 12.31 -16.45
C ALA A 125 3.50 10.98 -17.21
N ILE A 126 4.72 10.45 -17.29
CA ILE A 126 4.99 9.14 -17.90
C ILE A 126 4.64 8.00 -16.94
N SER A 127 5.17 8.05 -15.73
CA SER A 127 5.09 6.93 -14.78
C SER A 127 3.84 6.90 -13.94
N GLY A 128 3.13 8.03 -13.79
CA GLY A 128 2.03 8.21 -12.85
C GLY A 128 2.50 8.42 -11.41
N VAL A 129 3.69 7.95 -11.06
CA VAL A 129 4.18 7.90 -9.69
C VAL A 129 4.73 9.25 -9.24
N GLY A 130 4.30 9.72 -8.07
CA GLY A 130 4.78 10.92 -7.43
C GLY A 130 6.26 10.84 -7.04
N ALA A 131 6.90 11.99 -6.83
CA ALA A 131 8.28 12.07 -6.39
C ALA A 131 8.37 11.79 -4.88
N PHE A 132 8.81 10.59 -4.55
CA PHE A 132 9.14 10.17 -3.19
C PHE A 132 10.58 9.71 -3.14
N SER A 133 11.35 10.14 -2.14
CA SER A 133 12.79 9.86 -2.05
C SER A 133 13.12 8.36 -2.07
N PHE A 134 12.16 7.52 -1.72
CA PHE A 134 12.28 6.06 -1.71
C PHE A 134 12.02 5.38 -3.06
N ASN A 135 11.61 6.09 -4.12
CA ASN A 135 11.31 5.45 -5.41
C ASN A 135 12.54 4.69 -5.95
N THR A 136 12.29 3.58 -6.61
CA THR A 136 13.32 2.69 -7.17
C THR A 136 14.27 3.44 -8.11
N LEU A 137 13.75 4.36 -8.92
CA LEU A 137 14.55 5.18 -9.83
C LEU A 137 15.74 5.85 -9.12
N TYR A 138 15.47 6.47 -7.95
CA TYR A 138 16.53 7.19 -7.23
C TYR A 138 17.58 6.25 -6.64
N LYS A 139 17.20 5.01 -6.28
CA LYS A 139 18.15 3.97 -5.85
C LYS A 139 19.09 3.56 -6.98
N LEU A 140 18.53 3.34 -8.17
CA LEU A 140 19.34 2.97 -9.35
C LEU A 140 20.22 4.10 -9.83
N VAL A 141 19.74 5.35 -9.81
CA VAL A 141 20.56 6.53 -10.11
C VAL A 141 21.68 6.67 -9.07
N TRP A 142 21.37 6.52 -7.79
CA TRP A 142 22.38 6.55 -6.72
C TRP A 142 23.45 5.47 -6.91
N LEU A 143 23.04 4.23 -7.22
CA LEU A 143 23.97 3.13 -7.50
C LEU A 143 24.84 3.41 -8.71
N LYS A 144 24.27 3.97 -9.78
CA LYS A 144 25.00 4.36 -10.97
C LYS A 144 26.07 5.42 -10.68
N GLU A 145 25.75 6.40 -9.83
CA GLU A 145 26.67 7.50 -9.50
C GLU A 145 27.79 7.08 -8.55
N ASN A 146 27.48 6.20 -7.60
CA ASN A 146 28.42 5.78 -6.56
C ASN A 146 29.14 4.46 -6.88
N HIS A 147 28.51 3.58 -7.64
CA HIS A 147 29.00 2.23 -7.94
C HIS A 147 28.69 1.83 -9.40
N PRO A 148 29.11 2.60 -10.43
CA PRO A 148 28.74 2.36 -11.83
C PRO A 148 29.09 0.95 -12.32
N GLN A 149 30.18 0.37 -11.83
CA GLN A 149 30.63 -0.97 -12.18
C GLN A 149 29.63 -2.07 -11.80
N LEU A 150 28.74 -1.79 -10.83
CA LEU A 150 27.72 -2.76 -10.43
C LEU A 150 26.62 -2.90 -11.50
N LEU A 151 26.22 -1.79 -12.14
CA LEU A 151 25.24 -1.82 -13.22
C LEU A 151 25.79 -2.56 -14.45
N GLU A 152 27.08 -2.42 -14.73
CA GLU A 152 27.75 -3.12 -15.84
C GLU A 152 27.80 -4.63 -15.62
N ARG A 153 28.10 -5.05 -14.39
CA ARG A 153 28.24 -6.46 -13.99
C ARG A 153 26.89 -7.13 -13.73
N ALA A 154 25.85 -6.36 -13.40
CA ALA A 154 24.55 -6.90 -13.03
C ALA A 154 23.91 -7.64 -14.20
N HIS A 155 23.33 -8.80 -13.89
CA HIS A 155 22.47 -9.55 -14.77
C HIS A 155 21.07 -8.93 -14.79
N ALA A 156 20.53 -8.63 -13.59
CA ALA A 156 19.20 -8.08 -13.44
C ALA A 156 19.09 -7.15 -12.22
N TRP A 157 18.06 -6.29 -12.23
CA TRP A 157 17.43 -5.73 -11.05
C TRP A 157 16.22 -6.58 -10.69
N LEU A 158 16.16 -7.03 -9.46
CA LEU A 158 15.00 -7.74 -8.92
C LEU A 158 14.39 -6.93 -7.78
N PHE A 159 13.09 -6.62 -7.87
CA PHE A 159 12.33 -6.09 -6.75
C PHE A 159 12.27 -7.11 -5.61
N ILE A 160 11.95 -6.67 -4.40
CA ILE A 160 11.96 -7.56 -3.23
C ILE A 160 11.06 -8.80 -3.41
N SER A 161 9.88 -8.66 -4.03
CA SER A 161 9.02 -9.81 -4.35
C SER A 161 9.67 -10.73 -5.38
N SER A 162 10.32 -10.17 -6.40
CA SER A 162 11.03 -10.94 -7.43
C SER A 162 12.29 -11.62 -6.89
N LEU A 163 12.98 -11.02 -5.91
CA LEU A 163 14.09 -11.67 -5.19
C LEU A 163 13.61 -12.91 -4.45
N ILE A 164 12.49 -12.81 -3.76
CA ILE A 164 11.87 -13.95 -3.07
C ILE A 164 11.42 -14.99 -4.08
N ASN A 165 10.70 -14.60 -5.14
CA ASN A 165 10.25 -15.49 -6.21
C ASN A 165 11.43 -16.22 -6.88
N HIS A 166 12.55 -15.53 -7.12
CA HIS A 166 13.75 -16.14 -7.65
C HIS A 166 14.32 -17.22 -6.70
N ARG A 167 14.36 -16.95 -5.39
CA ARG A 167 14.78 -17.96 -4.40
C ARG A 167 13.85 -19.17 -4.37
N LEU A 168 12.56 -18.99 -4.63
CA LEU A 168 11.58 -20.07 -4.65
C LEU A 168 11.67 -20.91 -5.95
N THR A 169 11.88 -20.26 -7.09
CA THR A 169 11.69 -20.88 -8.42
C THR A 169 12.94 -20.92 -9.30
N GLY A 170 13.93 -20.08 -9.06
CA GLY A 170 15.06 -19.84 -9.94
C GLY A 170 14.79 -18.93 -11.12
N GLU A 171 13.54 -18.46 -11.31
CA GLU A 171 13.14 -17.63 -12.43
C GLU A 171 13.44 -16.14 -12.20
N PHE A 172 13.88 -15.45 -13.25
CA PHE A 172 14.05 -13.99 -13.26
C PHE A 172 12.82 -13.34 -13.86
N THR A 173 12.00 -12.70 -13.02
CA THR A 173 10.77 -12.02 -13.43
C THR A 173 10.65 -10.67 -12.73
N THR A 174 9.73 -9.84 -13.21
CA THR A 174 9.36 -8.57 -12.58
C THR A 174 7.85 -8.52 -12.44
N ASP A 175 7.35 -8.53 -11.20
CA ASP A 175 5.92 -8.32 -10.96
C ASP A 175 5.51 -6.92 -11.42
N ILE A 176 4.50 -6.82 -12.28
CA ILE A 176 4.11 -5.56 -12.89
C ILE A 176 3.66 -4.52 -11.87
N THR A 177 3.02 -4.94 -10.79
CA THR A 177 2.61 -4.05 -9.70
C THR A 177 3.81 -3.45 -8.98
N MET A 178 4.92 -4.18 -8.85
CA MET A 178 6.19 -3.67 -8.33
C MET A 178 6.86 -2.70 -9.29
N ALA A 179 6.91 -3.03 -10.57
CA ALA A 179 7.42 -2.13 -11.61
C ALA A 179 6.63 -0.81 -11.63
N GLY A 180 5.33 -0.87 -11.41
CA GLY A 180 4.43 0.29 -11.32
C GLY A 180 4.75 1.24 -10.18
N THR A 181 5.47 0.81 -9.14
CA THR A 181 5.91 1.68 -8.02
C THR A 181 7.24 2.40 -8.30
N SER A 182 7.95 1.98 -9.33
CA SER A 182 9.38 2.30 -9.53
C SER A 182 9.68 3.73 -10.00
N GLN A 183 8.68 4.42 -10.52
CA GLN A 183 8.82 5.70 -11.25
C GLN A 183 9.60 5.53 -12.59
N MET A 184 9.72 4.31 -13.09
CA MET A 184 10.42 4.01 -14.36
C MET A 184 9.53 3.37 -15.42
N LEU A 185 8.34 2.89 -15.03
CA LEU A 185 7.36 2.31 -15.96
C LEU A 185 6.61 3.43 -16.68
N ASP A 186 6.37 3.27 -17.98
CA ASP A 186 5.33 4.04 -18.68
C ASP A 186 3.97 3.41 -18.34
N ILE A 187 3.17 4.13 -17.57
CA ILE A 187 1.92 3.58 -17.03
C ILE A 187 0.89 3.26 -18.13
N GLN A 188 0.93 3.99 -19.26
CA GLN A 188 0.03 3.76 -20.41
C GLN A 188 0.49 2.57 -21.25
N GLN A 189 1.81 2.44 -21.45
CA GLN A 189 2.40 1.34 -22.23
C GLN A 189 2.55 0.05 -21.42
N ARG A 190 2.48 0.13 -20.10
CA ARG A 190 2.68 -0.99 -19.17
C ARG A 190 4.04 -1.68 -19.37
N ASP A 191 5.08 -0.91 -19.68
CA ASP A 191 6.46 -1.35 -19.84
C ASP A 191 7.41 -0.23 -19.38
N PHE A 192 8.65 -0.58 -19.11
CA PHE A 192 9.67 0.38 -18.72
C PHE A 192 9.86 1.45 -19.80
N SER A 193 9.80 2.71 -19.40
CA SER A 193 9.84 3.85 -20.31
C SER A 193 11.21 4.01 -20.96
N PRO A 194 11.33 3.90 -22.28
CA PRO A 194 12.60 4.18 -22.97
C PRO A 194 13.09 5.59 -22.72
N GLN A 195 12.20 6.58 -22.61
CA GLN A 195 12.54 7.97 -22.34
C GLN A 195 13.18 8.15 -20.97
N ILE A 196 12.59 7.54 -19.92
CA ILE A 196 13.11 7.62 -18.54
C ILE A 196 14.46 6.89 -18.46
N LEU A 197 14.54 5.68 -19.01
CA LEU A 197 15.75 4.88 -18.98
C LEU A 197 16.92 5.56 -19.73
N GLN A 198 16.63 6.16 -20.88
CA GLN A 198 17.63 6.90 -21.64
C GLN A 198 18.12 8.15 -20.89
N ALA A 199 17.19 8.95 -20.35
CA ALA A 199 17.52 10.16 -19.60
C ALA A 199 18.39 9.87 -18.37
N THR A 200 18.12 8.76 -17.67
CA THR A 200 18.85 8.36 -16.47
C THR A 200 20.06 7.47 -16.75
N GLY A 201 20.16 6.94 -17.96
CA GLY A 201 21.22 6.02 -18.37
C GLY A 201 21.17 4.67 -17.68
N ILE A 202 19.97 4.22 -17.31
CA ILE A 202 19.72 2.89 -16.71
C ILE A 202 19.43 1.91 -17.84
N PRO A 203 20.20 0.80 -17.98
CA PRO A 203 20.00 -0.13 -19.09
C PRO A 203 18.70 -0.93 -18.98
N ARG A 204 17.89 -0.98 -20.06
CA ARG A 204 16.65 -1.79 -20.13
C ARG A 204 16.91 -3.29 -19.83
N ARG A 205 18.08 -3.81 -20.20
CA ARG A 205 18.45 -5.21 -19.96
C ARG A 205 18.43 -5.65 -18.50
N LEU A 206 18.50 -4.69 -17.56
CA LEU A 206 18.45 -4.98 -16.14
C LEU A 206 17.07 -5.45 -15.67
N PHE A 207 16.03 -5.18 -16.43
CA PHE A 207 14.67 -5.55 -16.02
C PHE A 207 14.23 -6.82 -16.75
N PRO A 208 14.05 -7.93 -16.02
CA PRO A 208 13.47 -9.15 -16.56
C PRO A 208 12.06 -8.95 -17.11
N ARG A 209 11.52 -9.97 -17.77
CA ARG A 209 10.17 -9.91 -18.30
C ARG A 209 9.16 -9.54 -17.21
N LEU A 210 8.22 -8.70 -17.57
CA LEU A 210 7.09 -8.37 -16.72
C LEU A 210 6.11 -9.54 -16.66
N VAL A 211 5.56 -9.79 -15.47
CA VAL A 211 4.54 -10.80 -15.22
C VAL A 211 3.32 -10.12 -14.61
N GLU A 212 2.15 -10.49 -15.12
CA GLU A 212 0.87 -10.01 -14.59
C GLU A 212 0.52 -10.73 -13.28
N ALA A 213 -0.26 -10.09 -12.41
CA ALA A 213 -0.78 -10.73 -11.23
C ALA A 213 -1.63 -11.96 -11.60
N GLY A 214 -1.42 -13.07 -10.91
CA GLY A 214 -2.04 -14.35 -11.22
C GLY A 214 -1.29 -15.20 -12.25
N GLU A 215 -0.26 -14.68 -12.92
CA GLU A 215 0.58 -15.48 -13.82
C GLU A 215 1.45 -16.43 -13.03
N GLN A 216 1.55 -17.68 -13.46
CA GLN A 216 2.48 -18.63 -12.87
C GLN A 216 3.93 -18.29 -13.26
N ILE A 217 4.78 -18.04 -12.28
CA ILE A 217 6.21 -17.72 -12.47
C ILE A 217 7.02 -18.99 -12.72
N GLY A 218 6.77 -20.01 -11.91
CA GLY A 218 7.47 -21.27 -11.92
C GLY A 218 6.94 -22.20 -10.84
N THR A 219 7.75 -23.12 -10.37
CA THR A 219 7.40 -24.04 -9.28
C THR A 219 8.45 -24.04 -8.18
N LEU A 220 8.02 -24.35 -6.97
CA LEU A 220 8.90 -24.42 -5.80
C LEU A 220 10.00 -25.46 -6.00
N GLN A 221 11.27 -24.99 -5.99
CA GLN A 221 12.46 -25.83 -6.18
C GLN A 221 12.84 -26.59 -4.90
N ASN A 222 13.66 -27.63 -5.05
CA ASN A 222 14.11 -28.51 -3.95
C ASN A 222 14.71 -27.74 -2.76
N SER A 223 15.61 -26.79 -3.01
CA SER A 223 16.27 -26.01 -1.95
C SER A 223 15.30 -25.15 -1.16
N ALA A 224 14.39 -24.48 -1.86
CA ALA A 224 13.36 -23.64 -1.24
C ALA A 224 12.31 -24.48 -0.50
N ALA A 225 11.90 -25.61 -1.08
CA ALA A 225 11.00 -26.57 -0.44
C ALA A 225 11.59 -27.09 0.88
N ALA A 226 12.87 -27.48 0.88
CA ALA A 226 13.57 -27.91 2.09
C ALA A 226 13.67 -26.78 3.14
N MET A 227 13.97 -25.54 2.71
CA MET A 227 14.06 -24.38 3.59
C MET A 227 12.72 -24.09 4.27
N LEU A 228 11.63 -24.11 3.52
CA LEU A 228 10.28 -23.79 4.01
C LEU A 228 9.58 -25.00 4.68
N GLY A 229 10.10 -26.22 4.53
CA GLY A 229 9.43 -27.44 4.99
C GLY A 229 8.19 -27.78 4.19
N LEU A 230 8.16 -27.46 2.90
CA LEU A 230 7.02 -27.63 2.01
C LEU A 230 7.29 -28.68 0.92
N PRO A 231 6.26 -29.27 0.29
CA PRO A 231 6.42 -30.14 -0.88
C PRO A 231 7.06 -29.39 -2.06
N VAL A 232 7.88 -30.09 -2.83
CA VAL A 232 8.47 -29.61 -4.08
C VAL A 232 7.40 -29.49 -5.16
N GLY A 233 7.58 -28.56 -6.10
CA GLY A 233 6.76 -28.46 -7.30
C GLY A 233 5.47 -27.69 -7.14
N ILE A 234 5.20 -27.07 -5.98
CA ILE A 234 4.06 -26.19 -5.80
C ILE A 234 4.18 -24.99 -6.76
N PRO A 235 3.13 -24.66 -7.54
CA PRO A 235 3.12 -23.48 -8.40
C PRO A 235 3.35 -22.20 -7.59
N VAL A 236 4.20 -21.30 -8.10
CA VAL A 236 4.42 -19.96 -7.55
C VAL A 236 3.77 -18.95 -8.48
N ILE A 237 2.84 -18.19 -7.95
CA ILE A 237 1.97 -17.27 -8.69
C ILE A 237 2.41 -15.84 -8.40
N SER A 238 2.51 -15.01 -9.45
CA SER A 238 2.83 -13.59 -9.31
C SER A 238 1.74 -12.86 -8.52
N ALA A 239 2.20 -12.08 -7.56
CA ALA A 239 1.42 -11.05 -6.90
C ALA A 239 2.23 -9.73 -6.92
N GLY A 240 2.86 -9.31 -5.84
CA GLY A 240 3.76 -8.16 -5.82
C GLY A 240 3.39 -7.14 -4.76
N HIS A 241 3.09 -5.89 -5.15
CA HIS A 241 2.92 -4.79 -4.22
C HIS A 241 1.65 -4.92 -3.37
N ASP A 242 1.83 -4.97 -2.06
CA ASP A 242 0.80 -5.25 -1.05
C ASP A 242 -0.42 -4.32 -1.14
N THR A 243 -0.20 -3.04 -1.43
CA THR A 243 -1.26 -2.03 -1.52
C THR A 243 -2.29 -2.35 -2.60
N GLN A 244 -1.86 -2.77 -3.80
CA GLN A 244 -2.78 -3.11 -4.90
C GLN A 244 -3.61 -4.35 -4.57
N PHE A 245 -3.02 -5.32 -3.90
CA PHE A 245 -3.75 -6.52 -3.46
C PHE A 245 -4.70 -6.21 -2.30
N ALA A 246 -4.34 -5.27 -1.43
CA ALA A 246 -5.23 -4.79 -0.37
C ALA A 246 -6.51 -4.15 -0.93
N LEU A 247 -6.39 -3.33 -1.99
CA LEU A 247 -7.55 -2.73 -2.66
C LEU A 247 -8.51 -3.80 -3.21
N PHE A 248 -7.96 -4.79 -3.92
CA PHE A 248 -8.75 -5.88 -4.46
C PHE A 248 -9.35 -6.76 -3.36
N GLY A 249 -8.53 -7.12 -2.37
CA GLY A 249 -8.92 -7.97 -1.24
C GLY A 249 -9.97 -7.34 -0.32
N ALA A 250 -10.04 -6.00 -0.25
CA ALA A 250 -11.07 -5.28 0.49
C ALA A 250 -12.46 -5.33 -0.18
N GLY A 251 -12.55 -5.89 -1.39
CA GLY A 251 -13.78 -5.94 -2.15
C GLY A 251 -14.10 -4.65 -2.91
N ALA A 252 -13.11 -3.76 -3.09
CA ALA A 252 -13.30 -2.52 -3.79
C ALA A 252 -13.68 -2.74 -5.27
N GLU A 253 -14.80 -2.17 -5.67
CA GLU A 253 -15.24 -2.17 -7.07
C GLU A 253 -14.54 -1.07 -7.86
N GLN A 254 -14.66 -1.13 -9.18
CA GLN A 254 -14.16 -0.07 -10.05
C GLN A 254 -14.86 1.24 -9.72
N ASN A 255 -14.09 2.33 -9.62
CA ASN A 255 -14.53 3.68 -9.27
C ASN A 255 -15.06 3.83 -7.83
N GLU A 256 -14.84 2.83 -6.99
CA GLU A 256 -15.11 2.91 -5.57
C GLU A 256 -13.83 3.30 -4.82
N PRO A 257 -13.77 4.50 -4.19
CA PRO A 257 -12.62 4.91 -3.42
C PRO A 257 -12.49 4.09 -2.13
N VAL A 258 -11.26 3.75 -1.81
CA VAL A 258 -10.86 3.08 -0.56
C VAL A 258 -10.01 4.03 0.25
N LEU A 259 -10.39 4.25 1.50
CA LEU A 259 -9.63 5.01 2.48
C LEU A 259 -9.03 4.07 3.51
N SER A 260 -7.72 3.90 3.47
CA SER A 260 -6.97 3.26 4.55
C SER A 260 -6.64 4.31 5.61
N SER A 261 -7.32 4.21 6.76
CA SER A 261 -7.21 5.19 7.85
C SER A 261 -6.32 4.66 8.98
N GLY A 262 -5.14 5.25 9.10
CA GLY A 262 -4.14 4.97 10.13
C GLY A 262 -3.46 6.26 10.57
N THR A 263 -2.19 6.21 10.99
CA THR A 263 -1.38 7.41 11.25
C THR A 263 -1.44 8.37 10.06
N TRP A 264 -1.32 7.81 8.86
CA TRP A 264 -1.65 8.44 7.58
C TRP A 264 -2.99 7.94 7.09
N GLU A 265 -3.76 8.78 6.42
CA GLU A 265 -4.82 8.34 5.53
C GLU A 265 -4.27 8.22 4.11
N ILE A 266 -4.60 7.09 3.46
CA ILE A 266 -4.25 6.81 2.07
C ILE A 266 -5.55 6.56 1.34
N LEU A 267 -5.90 7.47 0.42
CA LEU A 267 -7.07 7.37 -0.43
C LEU A 267 -6.65 6.88 -1.81
N MET A 268 -7.22 5.79 -2.26
CA MET A 268 -6.99 5.21 -3.58
C MET A 268 -8.28 4.77 -4.23
N VAL A 269 -8.28 4.68 -5.55
CA VAL A 269 -9.39 4.15 -6.33
C VAL A 269 -8.89 3.20 -7.40
N ARG A 270 -9.72 2.25 -7.80
CA ARG A 270 -9.49 1.38 -8.95
C ARG A 270 -10.20 1.99 -10.16
N SER A 271 -9.47 2.60 -11.07
CA SER A 271 -10.03 3.34 -12.20
C SER A 271 -9.57 2.79 -13.55
N ALA A 272 -10.48 2.72 -14.52
CA ALA A 272 -10.15 2.32 -15.89
C ALA A 272 -9.44 3.44 -16.69
N GLN A 273 -9.43 4.65 -16.16
CA GLN A 273 -8.84 5.82 -16.81
C GLN A 273 -8.01 6.61 -15.81
N VAL A 274 -6.95 7.24 -16.31
CA VAL A 274 -6.14 8.19 -15.53
C VAL A 274 -5.63 9.30 -16.44
N ASP A 275 -5.83 10.54 -16.02
CA ASP A 275 -5.18 11.70 -16.63
C ASP A 275 -3.91 12.03 -15.85
N THR A 276 -2.78 11.46 -16.30
CA THR A 276 -1.48 11.65 -15.65
C THR A 276 -0.97 13.09 -15.75
N SER A 277 -1.49 13.90 -16.69
CA SER A 277 -1.10 15.31 -16.82
C SER A 277 -1.60 16.17 -15.67
N LEU A 278 -2.64 15.74 -14.96
CA LEU A 278 -3.19 16.42 -13.80
C LEU A 278 -2.43 16.10 -12.50
N LEU A 279 -1.73 14.97 -12.43
CA LEU A 279 -1.06 14.53 -11.19
C LEU A 279 -0.10 15.59 -10.63
N SER A 280 0.73 16.18 -11.48
CA SER A 280 1.71 17.18 -11.04
C SER A 280 1.07 18.50 -10.53
N GLN A 281 -0.22 18.71 -10.79
CA GLN A 281 -0.95 19.88 -10.31
C GLN A 281 -1.42 19.71 -8.87
N TYR A 282 -1.42 18.47 -8.35
CA TYR A 282 -1.91 18.15 -7.02
C TYR A 282 -0.78 17.51 -6.18
N ALA A 283 -0.21 18.30 -5.30
CA ALA A 283 0.87 17.83 -4.42
C ALA A 283 0.45 16.58 -3.63
N GLY A 284 1.31 15.57 -3.60
CA GLY A 284 1.06 14.31 -2.91
C GLY A 284 0.23 13.29 -3.70
N SER A 285 -0.23 13.63 -4.92
CA SER A 285 -0.90 12.67 -5.77
C SER A 285 0.09 11.68 -6.41
N THR A 286 -0.37 10.47 -6.61
CA THR A 286 0.39 9.40 -7.29
C THR A 286 -0.59 8.51 -8.04
N CYS A 287 -0.10 7.77 -9.01
CA CYS A 287 -0.87 6.71 -9.66
C CYS A 287 0.03 5.52 -9.94
N GLU A 288 -0.43 4.36 -9.54
CA GLU A 288 0.23 3.08 -9.78
C GLU A 288 -0.68 2.17 -10.63
N LEU A 289 -0.14 1.05 -11.11
CA LEU A 289 -0.94 0.03 -11.79
C LEU A 289 -1.73 -0.80 -10.78
N ASP A 290 -3.00 -1.05 -11.07
CA ASP A 290 -3.83 -1.97 -10.27
C ASP A 290 -3.32 -3.41 -10.39
N SER A 291 -3.66 -4.26 -9.42
CA SER A 291 -3.42 -5.70 -9.48
C SER A 291 -4.09 -6.36 -10.71
N GLN A 292 -5.18 -5.78 -11.18
CA GLN A 292 -5.90 -6.24 -12.36
C GLN A 292 -5.46 -5.44 -13.59
N ALA A 293 -5.11 -6.15 -14.66
CA ALA A 293 -4.73 -5.54 -15.92
C ALA A 293 -5.83 -4.61 -16.49
N GLY A 294 -5.41 -3.44 -16.96
CA GLY A 294 -6.33 -2.43 -17.53
C GLY A 294 -6.89 -1.44 -16.51
N LEU A 295 -6.58 -1.58 -15.24
CA LEU A 295 -6.94 -0.61 -14.20
C LEU A 295 -5.72 0.11 -13.64
N TYR A 296 -5.97 1.30 -13.09
CA TYR A 296 -5.01 2.19 -12.46
C TYR A 296 -5.43 2.51 -11.03
N ASN A 297 -4.47 2.85 -10.19
CA ASN A 297 -4.72 3.25 -8.80
C ASN A 297 -4.25 4.68 -8.55
N PRO A 298 -4.97 5.72 -9.03
CA PRO A 298 -4.71 7.06 -8.57
C PRO A 298 -5.01 7.17 -7.08
N GLY A 299 -4.14 7.89 -6.37
CA GLY A 299 -4.20 7.99 -4.93
C GLY A 299 -3.57 9.25 -4.37
N MET A 300 -3.86 9.53 -3.11
CA MET A 300 -3.31 10.61 -2.30
C MET A 300 -3.13 10.14 -0.86
N GLN A 301 -2.16 10.74 -0.17
CA GLN A 301 -1.93 10.44 1.25
C GLN A 301 -1.69 11.74 2.05
N TRP A 302 -2.08 11.71 3.32
CA TRP A 302 -1.87 12.82 4.26
C TRP A 302 -1.82 12.32 5.70
N LEU A 303 -1.21 13.10 6.58
CA LEU A 303 -1.17 12.81 8.01
C LEU A 303 -2.58 12.95 8.61
N ALA A 304 -3.07 11.95 9.30
CA ALA A 304 -4.45 11.90 9.80
C ALA A 304 -4.55 11.52 11.27
N SER A 305 -4.57 10.23 11.63
CA SER A 305 -4.61 9.88 13.07
C SER A 305 -3.38 10.38 13.83
N GLY A 306 -2.28 10.65 13.14
CA GLY A 306 -1.12 11.34 13.72
C GLY A 306 -1.45 12.76 14.20
N VAL A 307 -2.31 13.49 13.47
CA VAL A 307 -2.84 14.79 13.92
C VAL A 307 -3.72 14.61 15.15
N LEU A 308 -4.62 13.61 15.14
CA LEU A 308 -5.50 13.34 16.29
C LEU A 308 -4.70 12.94 17.55
N GLU A 309 -3.62 12.17 17.40
CA GLU A 309 -2.73 11.85 18.51
C GLU A 309 -1.98 13.10 19.03
N TRP A 310 -1.59 14.01 18.15
CA TRP A 310 -1.02 15.28 18.54
C TRP A 310 -2.02 16.13 19.32
N VAL A 311 -3.28 16.26 18.85
CA VAL A 311 -4.37 16.96 19.55
C VAL A 311 -4.62 16.35 20.92
N ARG A 312 -4.64 15.02 21.02
CA ARG A 312 -4.77 14.29 22.29
C ARG A 312 -3.70 14.71 23.28
N LYS A 313 -2.43 14.73 22.86
CA LYS A 313 -1.30 15.14 23.72
C LYS A 313 -1.36 16.58 24.22
N LEU A 314 -2.05 17.47 23.50
CA LEU A 314 -2.22 18.87 23.91
C LEU A 314 -3.26 19.05 25.03
N PHE A 315 -4.35 18.26 25.01
CA PHE A 315 -5.53 18.52 25.83
C PHE A 315 -5.92 17.40 26.80
N TRP A 316 -5.33 16.20 26.66
CA TRP A 316 -5.61 15.04 27.51
C TRP A 316 -4.32 14.41 27.98
N THR A 317 -4.43 13.56 29.00
CA THR A 317 -3.29 12.72 29.45
C THR A 317 -3.11 11.51 28.56
N ALA A 318 -1.94 10.88 28.63
CA ALA A 318 -1.64 9.66 27.85
C ALA A 318 -2.55 8.48 28.24
N GLU A 319 -3.04 8.46 29.49
CA GLU A 319 -3.92 7.41 30.01
C GLU A 319 -5.39 7.60 29.62
N THR A 320 -5.77 8.79 29.09
CA THR A 320 -7.15 9.06 28.70
C THR A 320 -7.57 8.15 27.55
N PRO A 321 -8.62 7.32 27.71
CA PRO A 321 -9.12 6.46 26.65
C PRO A 321 -9.64 7.28 25.46
N TRP A 322 -9.37 6.82 24.24
CA TRP A 322 -9.89 7.45 23.01
C TRP A 322 -11.40 7.66 23.03
N GLN A 323 -12.14 6.73 23.64
CA GLN A 323 -13.58 6.82 23.75
C GLN A 323 -14.04 8.11 24.47
N MET A 324 -13.29 8.57 25.48
CA MET A 324 -13.64 9.82 26.20
C MET A 324 -13.51 11.04 25.25
N LEU A 325 -12.46 11.11 24.44
CA LEU A 325 -12.29 12.20 23.47
C LEU A 325 -13.45 12.21 22.46
N ILE A 326 -13.82 11.02 21.99
CA ILE A 326 -14.91 10.83 21.03
C ILE A 326 -16.25 11.28 21.64
N GLU A 327 -16.54 10.91 22.89
CA GLU A 327 -17.79 11.31 23.58
C GLU A 327 -17.84 12.83 23.85
N GLU A 328 -16.73 13.44 24.28
CA GLU A 328 -16.66 14.89 24.46
C GLU A 328 -16.92 15.64 23.14
N ALA A 329 -16.34 15.16 22.03
CA ALA A 329 -16.57 15.75 20.71
C ALA A 329 -18.00 15.50 20.17
N ARG A 330 -18.61 14.38 20.56
CA ARG A 330 -19.99 14.03 20.18
C ARG A 330 -21.02 15.01 20.76
N LEU A 331 -20.72 15.61 21.92
CA LEU A 331 -21.56 16.62 22.56
C LEU A 331 -21.51 17.98 21.86
N ILE A 332 -20.56 18.17 20.94
CA ILE A 332 -20.38 19.42 20.21
C ILE A 332 -21.14 19.31 18.87
N ALA A 333 -21.90 20.33 18.56
CA ALA A 333 -22.68 20.39 17.32
C ALA A 333 -21.77 20.36 16.06
N PRO A 334 -22.28 19.91 14.91
CA PRO A 334 -21.60 20.05 13.63
C PRO A 334 -21.13 21.49 13.38
N GLY A 335 -19.89 21.63 12.85
CA GLY A 335 -19.25 22.94 12.69
C GLY A 335 -18.51 23.43 13.94
N ALA A 336 -18.52 22.65 15.03
CA ALA A 336 -17.77 22.91 16.27
C ALA A 336 -17.92 24.34 16.80
N ASP A 337 -19.15 24.88 16.75
CA ASP A 337 -19.52 26.25 17.14
C ASP A 337 -18.61 27.32 16.50
N GLY A 338 -18.20 27.10 15.25
CA GLY A 338 -17.33 28.00 14.48
C GLY A 338 -15.83 27.75 14.66
N VAL A 339 -15.43 26.83 15.53
CA VAL A 339 -14.01 26.44 15.65
C VAL A 339 -13.63 25.58 14.43
N LYS A 340 -12.60 25.99 13.71
CA LYS A 340 -12.07 25.27 12.53
C LYS A 340 -10.62 24.97 12.72
N MET A 341 -10.18 23.79 12.24
CA MET A 341 -8.78 23.39 12.26
C MET A 341 -8.22 23.31 10.83
N GLN A 342 -7.09 23.97 10.61
CA GLN A 342 -6.21 23.74 9.47
C GLN A 342 -5.27 22.60 9.83
N CYS A 343 -5.46 21.43 9.22
CA CYS A 343 -4.82 20.17 9.66
C CYS A 343 -3.47 19.88 8.99
N ASP A 344 -3.04 20.62 7.98
CA ASP A 344 -1.75 20.40 7.33
C ASP A 344 -0.60 20.93 8.18
N LEU A 345 -0.23 20.16 9.20
CA LEU A 345 0.84 20.48 10.15
C LEU A 345 2.25 20.28 9.59
N LEU A 346 2.39 19.64 8.43
CA LEU A 346 3.70 19.34 7.85
C LEU A 346 4.20 20.41 6.90
N SER A 347 3.30 21.06 6.16
CA SER A 347 3.66 22.01 5.11
C SER A 347 3.05 23.41 5.30
N CYS A 348 2.02 23.56 6.13
CA CYS A 348 1.32 24.82 6.31
C CYS A 348 1.86 25.60 7.52
N GLN A 349 2.39 26.80 7.27
CA GLN A 349 2.87 27.68 8.34
C GLN A 349 1.74 28.23 9.24
N ASN A 350 0.49 28.17 8.79
CA ASN A 350 -0.69 28.66 9.51
C ASN A 350 -1.58 27.52 10.00
N ALA A 351 -1.04 26.33 10.19
CA ALA A 351 -1.76 25.20 10.77
C ALA A 351 -2.17 25.51 12.23
N GLY A 352 -3.36 25.06 12.61
CA GLY A 352 -3.91 25.31 13.95
C GLY A 352 -5.40 25.58 13.93
N TRP A 353 -5.91 26.13 15.05
CA TRP A 353 -7.32 26.43 15.21
C TRP A 353 -7.63 27.92 15.06
N GLN A 354 -8.80 28.18 14.48
CA GLN A 354 -9.40 29.51 14.34
C GLN A 354 -10.81 29.49 14.92
N GLY A 355 -11.37 30.65 15.23
CA GLY A 355 -12.74 30.79 15.78
C GLY A 355 -12.83 30.41 17.27
N VAL A 356 -11.71 30.35 17.98
CA VAL A 356 -11.65 30.03 19.41
C VAL A 356 -12.21 31.21 20.25
N THR A 357 -13.06 30.88 21.23
CA THR A 357 -13.65 31.80 22.19
C THR A 357 -13.44 31.33 23.62
N LEU A 358 -13.87 32.13 24.61
CA LEU A 358 -13.81 31.71 26.03
C LEU A 358 -14.71 30.50 26.35
N ASN A 359 -15.68 30.19 25.49
CA ASN A 359 -16.58 29.06 25.65
C ASN A 359 -16.04 27.76 24.97
N THR A 360 -14.93 27.87 24.25
CA THR A 360 -14.33 26.74 23.55
C THR A 360 -13.76 25.74 24.54
N THR A 361 -14.17 24.50 24.43
CA THR A 361 -13.67 23.37 25.24
C THR A 361 -12.75 22.47 24.42
N ARG A 362 -12.05 21.55 25.05
CA ARG A 362 -11.21 20.54 24.36
C ARG A 362 -12.04 19.68 23.40
N GLY A 363 -13.32 19.42 23.69
CA GLY A 363 -14.23 18.74 22.77
C GLY A 363 -14.38 19.46 21.44
N HIS A 364 -14.45 20.79 21.44
CA HIS A 364 -14.48 21.61 20.21
C HIS A 364 -13.18 21.45 19.41
N PHE A 365 -12.02 21.47 20.05
CA PHE A 365 -10.74 21.28 19.36
C PHE A 365 -10.64 19.91 18.68
N TYR A 366 -11.08 18.85 19.36
CA TYR A 366 -11.08 17.52 18.78
C TYR A 366 -12.10 17.37 17.66
N ARG A 367 -13.33 17.90 17.85
CA ARG A 367 -14.36 17.93 16.80
C ARG A 367 -13.89 18.68 15.56
N ALA A 368 -13.32 19.86 15.72
CA ALA A 368 -12.78 20.66 14.64
C ALA A 368 -11.63 19.94 13.91
N ALA A 369 -10.81 19.14 14.61
CA ALA A 369 -9.78 18.33 13.99
C ALA A 369 -10.38 17.22 13.12
N LEU A 370 -11.40 16.50 13.60
CA LEU A 370 -12.11 15.48 12.82
C LEU A 370 -12.74 16.08 11.55
N GLU A 371 -13.40 17.23 11.67
CA GLU A 371 -14.01 17.93 10.55
C GLU A 371 -12.98 18.48 9.56
N GLY A 372 -11.88 19.05 10.06
CA GLY A 372 -10.78 19.56 9.24
C GLY A 372 -10.10 18.47 8.40
N LEU A 373 -9.83 17.31 8.99
CA LEU A 373 -9.30 16.13 8.28
C LEU A 373 -10.31 15.60 7.25
N THR A 374 -11.61 15.63 7.59
CA THR A 374 -12.65 15.20 6.64
C THR A 374 -12.80 16.20 5.48
N ALA A 375 -12.66 17.49 5.71
CA ALA A 375 -12.63 18.48 4.64
C ALA A 375 -11.42 18.29 3.70
N GLN A 376 -10.28 17.86 4.22
CA GLN A 376 -9.12 17.45 3.40
C GLN A 376 -9.43 16.22 2.58
N LEU A 377 -10.03 15.18 3.17
CA LEU A 377 -10.50 13.99 2.45
C LEU A 377 -11.46 14.37 1.32
N GLN A 378 -12.43 15.25 1.56
CA GLN A 378 -13.39 15.71 0.56
C GLN A 378 -12.69 16.38 -0.63
N ARG A 379 -11.74 17.29 -0.39
CA ARG A 379 -10.94 17.92 -1.45
C ARG A 379 -10.14 16.89 -2.24
N ASN A 380 -9.48 15.96 -1.57
CA ASN A 380 -8.66 14.92 -2.20
C ASN A 380 -9.53 13.97 -3.03
N LEU A 381 -10.71 13.61 -2.55
CA LEU A 381 -11.65 12.77 -3.31
C LEU A 381 -12.14 13.45 -4.59
N GLN A 382 -12.43 14.75 -4.54
CA GLN A 382 -12.78 15.54 -5.70
C GLN A 382 -11.63 15.62 -6.73
N MET A 383 -10.40 15.77 -6.26
CA MET A 383 -9.22 15.79 -7.13
C MET A 383 -8.98 14.42 -7.79
N LEU A 384 -9.09 13.33 -7.05
CA LEU A 384 -8.98 11.98 -7.61
C LEU A 384 -10.10 11.68 -8.61
N GLY A 385 -11.32 12.18 -8.36
CA GLY A 385 -12.42 12.09 -9.31
C GLY A 385 -12.12 12.74 -10.65
N LYS A 386 -11.39 13.85 -10.67
CA LYS A 386 -10.92 14.49 -11.91
C LYS A 386 -9.81 13.68 -12.58
N ILE A 387 -8.84 13.19 -11.82
CA ILE A 387 -7.71 12.40 -12.33
C ILE A 387 -8.19 11.07 -12.92
N GLY A 388 -9.09 10.36 -12.24
CA GLY A 388 -9.58 9.04 -12.60
C GLY A 388 -10.90 9.04 -13.38
N HIS A 389 -11.47 10.21 -13.69
CA HIS A 389 -12.74 10.37 -14.39
C HIS A 389 -13.90 9.60 -13.75
N PHE A 390 -14.03 9.70 -12.42
CA PHE A 390 -15.11 9.04 -11.67
C PHE A 390 -15.82 9.99 -10.70
N LYS A 391 -17.01 9.59 -10.27
CA LYS A 391 -17.73 10.18 -9.17
C LYS A 391 -18.00 9.10 -8.13
N ALA A 392 -17.53 9.32 -6.90
CA ALA A 392 -17.77 8.37 -5.82
C ALA A 392 -19.27 8.31 -5.47
N SER A 393 -19.80 7.10 -5.33
CA SER A 393 -21.15 6.83 -4.81
C SER A 393 -21.15 6.33 -3.36
N GLU A 394 -20.03 5.80 -2.91
CA GLU A 394 -19.77 5.40 -1.54
C GLU A 394 -18.26 5.41 -1.26
N LEU A 395 -17.85 5.34 0.00
CA LEU A 395 -16.46 5.26 0.43
C LEU A 395 -16.24 3.97 1.22
N LEU A 396 -15.31 3.12 0.78
CA LEU A 396 -14.87 1.96 1.56
C LEU A 396 -13.76 2.39 2.53
N LEU A 397 -13.96 2.17 3.81
CA LEU A 397 -13.05 2.54 4.89
C LEU A 397 -12.46 1.29 5.55
N VAL A 398 -11.14 1.26 5.65
CA VAL A 398 -10.36 0.20 6.31
C VAL A 398 -9.34 0.82 7.27
N GLY A 399 -8.74 -0.01 8.12
CA GLY A 399 -7.68 0.40 9.04
C GLY A 399 -8.17 0.87 10.40
N GLY A 400 -7.22 1.16 11.30
CA GLY A 400 -7.51 1.44 12.72
C GLY A 400 -8.35 2.68 13.00
N GLY A 401 -8.27 3.69 12.13
CA GLY A 401 -9.07 4.92 12.22
C GLY A 401 -10.58 4.67 12.06
N SER A 402 -10.97 3.57 11.41
CA SER A 402 -12.38 3.17 11.24
C SER A 402 -13.10 2.83 12.56
N ARG A 403 -12.35 2.64 13.64
CA ARG A 403 -12.92 2.41 14.98
C ARG A 403 -13.57 3.66 15.57
N ASN A 404 -13.21 4.86 15.09
CA ASN A 404 -13.83 6.11 15.50
C ASN A 404 -15.18 6.32 14.79
N THR A 405 -16.26 5.84 15.42
CA THR A 405 -17.61 5.88 14.83
C THR A 405 -18.14 7.30 14.63
N LEU A 406 -17.74 8.26 15.46
CA LEU A 406 -18.09 9.66 15.27
C LEU A 406 -17.43 10.20 13.99
N TRP A 407 -16.15 9.92 13.78
CA TRP A 407 -15.45 10.35 12.57
C TRP A 407 -15.99 9.70 11.30
N ASN A 408 -16.39 8.43 11.38
CA ASN A 408 -17.06 7.76 10.25
C ASN A 408 -18.37 8.44 9.88
N GLN A 409 -19.17 8.86 10.88
CA GLN A 409 -20.42 9.59 10.64
C GLN A 409 -20.15 11.00 10.09
N ILE A 410 -19.13 11.70 10.59
CA ILE A 410 -18.70 13.01 10.05
C ILE A 410 -18.29 12.86 8.58
N LYS A 411 -17.53 11.81 8.24
CA LYS A 411 -17.16 11.51 6.85
C LYS A 411 -18.40 11.31 5.98
N ALA A 412 -19.35 10.49 6.41
CA ALA A 412 -20.58 10.27 5.65
C ALA A 412 -21.36 11.57 5.42
N ASN A 413 -21.53 12.37 6.48
CA ASN A 413 -22.29 13.63 6.40
C ASN A 413 -21.61 14.67 5.50
N MET A 414 -20.30 14.86 5.65
CA MET A 414 -19.57 15.89 4.88
C MET A 414 -19.34 15.51 3.43
N LEU A 415 -19.17 14.21 3.13
CA LEU A 415 -19.01 13.72 1.76
C LEU A 415 -20.36 13.56 1.04
N ASP A 416 -21.45 13.52 1.78
CA ASP A 416 -22.82 13.26 1.28
C ASP A 416 -22.91 11.92 0.51
N ILE A 417 -22.18 10.90 0.98
CA ILE A 417 -22.20 9.53 0.46
C ILE A 417 -22.09 8.54 1.63
N PRO A 418 -22.62 7.31 1.48
CA PRO A 418 -22.42 6.25 2.46
C PRO A 418 -20.94 5.95 2.66
N VAL A 419 -20.55 5.71 3.92
CA VAL A 419 -19.25 5.16 4.30
C VAL A 419 -19.48 3.72 4.77
N LYS A 420 -18.92 2.75 4.05
CA LYS A 420 -18.91 1.35 4.44
C LYS A 420 -17.58 0.97 5.05
N VAL A 421 -17.61 0.38 6.23
CA VAL A 421 -16.43 -0.01 7.00
C VAL A 421 -16.23 -1.50 6.92
N LEU A 422 -15.05 -1.93 6.53
CA LEU A 422 -14.61 -3.31 6.62
C LEU A 422 -13.70 -3.45 7.83
N ASP A 423 -14.20 -4.11 8.88
CA ASP A 423 -13.45 -4.28 10.13
C ASP A 423 -12.48 -5.47 10.05
N ASP A 424 -11.31 -5.31 10.68
CA ASP A 424 -10.28 -6.34 10.94
C ASP A 424 -9.96 -7.28 9.77
N ALA A 425 -10.04 -6.77 8.54
CA ALA A 425 -9.81 -7.57 7.34
C ALA A 425 -8.31 -7.65 7.00
N GLU A 426 -7.87 -8.87 6.73
CA GLU A 426 -6.55 -9.18 6.15
C GLU A 426 -6.58 -8.94 4.63
N THR A 427 -6.79 -7.68 4.22
CA THR A 427 -7.12 -7.33 2.83
C THR A 427 -6.00 -7.65 1.85
N THR A 428 -4.74 -7.40 2.21
CA THR A 428 -3.58 -7.75 1.38
C THR A 428 -3.50 -9.25 1.14
N VAL A 429 -3.61 -10.05 2.21
CA VAL A 429 -3.55 -11.51 2.13
C VAL A 429 -4.72 -12.07 1.34
N ALA A 430 -5.92 -11.54 1.57
CA ALA A 430 -7.11 -11.91 0.81
C ALA A 430 -6.91 -11.65 -0.69
N GLY A 431 -6.44 -10.47 -1.07
CA GLY A 431 -6.18 -10.12 -2.46
C GLY A 431 -5.13 -11.02 -3.11
N ALA A 432 -3.99 -11.24 -2.46
CA ALA A 432 -2.96 -12.14 -2.96
C ALA A 432 -3.46 -13.58 -3.11
N ALA A 433 -4.24 -14.09 -2.16
CA ALA A 433 -4.83 -15.42 -2.23
C ALA A 433 -5.82 -15.56 -3.39
N LEU A 434 -6.64 -14.53 -3.67
CA LEU A 434 -7.58 -14.54 -4.80
C LEU A 434 -6.86 -14.64 -6.14
N PHE A 435 -5.80 -13.88 -6.33
CA PHE A 435 -4.94 -14.01 -7.52
C PHE A 435 -4.20 -15.35 -7.56
N GLY A 436 -3.84 -15.91 -6.41
CA GLY A 436 -3.31 -17.27 -6.31
C GLY A 436 -4.30 -18.32 -6.79
N TRP A 437 -5.55 -18.26 -6.35
CA TRP A 437 -6.62 -19.17 -6.80
C TRP A 437 -6.92 -19.05 -8.28
N TYR A 438 -6.96 -17.83 -8.81
CA TYR A 438 -7.06 -17.60 -10.25
C TYR A 438 -5.85 -18.21 -11.00
N GLY A 439 -4.64 -17.96 -10.51
CA GLY A 439 -3.40 -18.38 -11.16
C GLY A 439 -3.21 -19.90 -11.23
N VAL A 440 -3.78 -20.65 -10.30
CA VAL A 440 -3.77 -22.14 -10.33
C VAL A 440 -4.94 -22.72 -11.14
N GLY A 441 -5.74 -21.87 -11.79
CA GLY A 441 -6.82 -22.27 -12.67
C GLY A 441 -8.10 -22.73 -11.96
N GLU A 442 -8.28 -22.38 -10.69
CA GLU A 442 -9.49 -22.72 -9.94
C GLU A 442 -10.68 -21.86 -10.39
N PHE A 443 -10.42 -20.60 -10.79
CA PHE A 443 -11.41 -19.65 -11.28
C PHE A 443 -10.94 -19.06 -12.62
N ASN A 444 -11.89 -18.60 -13.44
CA ASN A 444 -11.61 -18.03 -14.74
C ASN A 444 -11.16 -16.56 -14.68
N SER A 445 -11.39 -15.90 -13.55
CA SER A 445 -10.94 -14.52 -13.28
C SER A 445 -10.72 -14.28 -11.79
N PRO A 446 -9.95 -13.25 -11.43
CA PRO A 446 -9.83 -12.84 -10.02
C PRO A 446 -11.16 -12.40 -9.42
N GLU A 447 -12.07 -11.81 -10.20
CA GLU A 447 -13.41 -11.40 -9.76
C GLU A 447 -14.29 -12.60 -9.44
N GLU A 448 -14.22 -13.66 -10.25
CA GLU A 448 -14.93 -14.91 -9.95
C GLU A 448 -14.44 -15.52 -8.62
N ALA A 449 -13.13 -15.49 -8.38
CA ALA A 449 -12.57 -15.89 -7.09
C ALA A 449 -13.08 -15.01 -5.95
N ARG A 450 -13.10 -13.68 -6.13
CA ARG A 450 -13.56 -12.71 -5.14
C ARG A 450 -15.06 -12.85 -4.83
N ALA A 451 -15.88 -13.25 -5.78
CA ALA A 451 -17.30 -13.51 -5.60
C ALA A 451 -17.60 -14.63 -4.59
N GLN A 452 -16.61 -15.45 -4.22
CA GLN A 452 -16.73 -16.47 -3.17
C GLN A 452 -16.63 -15.89 -1.75
N ILE A 453 -16.21 -14.63 -1.59
CA ILE A 453 -16.01 -13.99 -0.30
C ILE A 453 -17.27 -13.26 0.11
N HIS A 454 -17.75 -13.53 1.32
CA HIS A 454 -18.85 -12.80 1.94
C HIS A 454 -18.29 -11.68 2.80
N TYR A 455 -18.24 -10.46 2.25
CA TYR A 455 -17.84 -9.27 2.98
C TYR A 455 -18.94 -8.83 3.95
N GLN A 456 -18.56 -8.47 5.16
CA GLN A 456 -19.47 -7.89 6.15
C GLN A 456 -19.05 -6.45 6.40
N TYR A 457 -19.91 -5.51 5.97
CA TYR A 457 -19.68 -4.09 6.14
C TYR A 457 -20.62 -3.49 7.19
N ARG A 458 -20.08 -2.53 7.96
CA ARG A 458 -20.89 -1.60 8.75
C ARG A 458 -21.08 -0.32 7.95
N TYR A 459 -22.30 0.19 7.87
CA TYR A 459 -22.64 1.38 7.09
C TYR A 459 -22.90 2.59 7.97
N PHE A 460 -22.41 3.74 7.52
CA PHE A 460 -22.72 5.06 8.03
C PHE A 460 -23.32 5.85 6.87
N TYR A 461 -24.60 6.18 6.98
CA TYR A 461 -25.30 6.94 5.95
C TYR A 461 -25.28 8.43 6.28
N PRO A 462 -25.27 9.33 5.27
CA PRO A 462 -25.45 10.74 5.50
C PRO A 462 -26.73 10.98 6.29
N GLN A 463 -26.64 11.79 7.33
CA GLN A 463 -27.77 12.22 8.15
C GLN A 463 -28.04 13.69 7.80
N THR A 464 -29.27 13.99 7.42
CA THR A 464 -29.76 15.37 7.42
C THR A 464 -29.74 15.85 8.87
N GLU A 465 -29.17 17.03 9.12
CA GLU A 465 -29.25 17.66 10.43
C GLU A 465 -30.70 17.65 10.89
N PRO A 466 -31.00 17.30 12.18
CA PRO A 466 -32.34 17.52 12.69
C PRO A 466 -32.60 19.03 12.51
N GLU A 467 -33.63 19.39 11.77
CA GLU A 467 -34.18 20.74 11.78
C GLU A 467 -34.39 21.09 13.25
N PHE A 468 -33.67 22.10 13.74
CA PHE A 468 -33.97 22.67 15.05
C PHE A 468 -35.39 23.23 14.92
N ILE A 469 -36.36 22.49 15.44
CA ILE A 469 -37.69 23.06 15.69
C ILE A 469 -37.45 24.06 16.81
N GLU A 470 -37.41 25.34 16.47
CA GLU A 470 -37.58 26.39 17.45
C GLU A 470 -38.96 26.17 18.08
N GLU A 471 -38.98 25.62 19.29
CA GLU A 471 -40.17 25.67 20.13
C GLU A 471 -40.36 27.15 20.51
N VAL A 472 -41.43 27.73 19.96
CA VAL A 472 -41.94 29.08 20.29
C VAL A 472 -42.52 29.06 21.69
#